data_a5ae7f891b830725dd311321a30283aa
#
_entry.id   a5ae7f891b830725dd311321a30283aa
#
_cell.length_a   1.000
_cell.length_b   1.000
_cell.length_c   1.000
_cell.angle_alpha   90.00
_cell.angle_beta   90.00
_cell.angle_gamma   90.00
#
_symmetry.space_group_name_H-M   'P 1'
#
loop_
_entity.id
_entity.type
_entity.pdbx_description
1 polymer ?
#
loop_
_entity_poly.entity_id
_entity_poly.type
_entity_poly.pdbx_seq_one_letter_code
_entity_poly.pdbx_strand_id
1 'polypeptide(L)'
;FTIILSAALIISGISQQANSQNWSGLSYGMDNWVHALTVYKGELIAGGQFTNAGGVPANYIARWNGISWSPLGAGTNAEVDALCVFNGKLVAGGRFTSAGGIEVNFISQWNGTSWDDQLGGVGSIVAALTVYNNKLVAGGYFANADDQPVNYIATRVSGGWQSMGGGMGGSQGQVMALGHYGSDLIAAGFFTSAGGVPANHIAKWNGTSWSPLGSGISNIVYSLTQYNGELIAGGLFLSAGGV
;
A
#
# COMPACT_ATOMS: atom_id res chain seq x y z
N PHE A 1 3.91 23.53 -3.97
CA PHE A 1 3.15 22.91 -5.08
C PHE A 1 3.28 21.40 -4.92
N THR A 2 2.24 20.77 -4.43
CA THR A 2 2.17 19.32 -4.25
C THR A 2 1.70 18.72 -5.57
N ILE A 3 2.58 18.03 -6.29
CA ILE A 3 2.17 17.25 -7.46
C ILE A 3 1.70 15.91 -6.93
N ILE A 4 0.39 15.71 -6.88
CA ILE A 4 -0.20 14.39 -6.65
C ILE A 4 -0.18 13.67 -8.00
N LEU A 5 0.80 12.80 -8.22
CA LEU A 5 0.71 11.82 -9.31
C LEU A 5 -0.24 10.71 -8.84
N SER A 6 -1.49 10.80 -9.25
CA SER A 6 -2.43 9.68 -9.16
C SER A 6 -1.91 8.54 -10.02
N ALA A 7 -1.76 7.36 -9.42
CA ALA A 7 -1.34 6.15 -10.11
C ALA A 7 -2.28 5.87 -11.30
N ALA A 8 -1.73 5.87 -12.51
CA ALA A 8 -2.44 5.44 -13.70
C ALA A 8 -2.58 3.92 -13.68
N LEU A 9 -3.80 3.44 -13.55
CA LEU A 9 -4.15 2.02 -13.63
C LEU A 9 -4.07 1.58 -15.09
N ILE A 10 -3.08 0.75 -15.45
CA ILE A 10 -3.04 0.09 -16.77
C ILE A 10 -3.88 -1.19 -16.67
N ILE A 11 -5.06 -1.18 -17.25
CA ILE A 11 -5.87 -2.38 -17.47
C ILE A 11 -5.39 -3.03 -18.77
N SER A 12 -4.68 -4.15 -18.68
CA SER A 12 -4.34 -4.98 -19.84
C SER A 12 -5.60 -5.72 -20.34
N GLY A 13 -6.07 -5.36 -21.53
CA GLY A 13 -7.07 -6.19 -22.20
C GLY A 13 -8.12 -5.52 -23.07
N ILE A 14 -8.01 -4.23 -23.43
CA ILE A 14 -8.75 -3.66 -24.56
C ILE A 14 -7.88 -2.57 -25.20
N SER A 15 -7.38 -2.80 -26.41
CA SER A 15 -6.74 -1.77 -27.21
C SER A 15 -7.83 -0.80 -27.73
N GLN A 16 -8.16 0.20 -26.96
CA GLN A 16 -8.72 1.43 -27.50
C GLN A 16 -7.63 2.49 -27.51
N GLN A 17 -7.27 2.96 -28.72
CA GLN A 17 -6.49 4.18 -28.85
C GLN A 17 -7.17 5.27 -28.07
N ALA A 18 -6.46 5.82 -27.07
CA ALA A 18 -6.89 7.02 -26.35
C ALA A 18 -6.82 8.22 -27.32
N ASN A 19 -7.87 8.41 -28.10
CA ASN A 19 -8.11 9.64 -28.83
C ASN A 19 -8.69 10.63 -27.85
N SER A 20 -7.95 11.73 -27.61
CA SER A 20 -8.27 12.87 -26.74
C SER A 20 -8.49 12.50 -25.28
N GLN A 21 -7.53 12.87 -24.44
CA GLN A 21 -7.56 12.66 -22.98
C GLN A 21 -8.60 13.60 -22.34
N ASN A 22 -9.86 13.19 -22.33
CA ASN A 22 -10.87 13.85 -21.52
C ASN A 22 -10.91 13.16 -20.16
N TRP A 23 -10.46 13.85 -19.12
CA TRP A 23 -10.68 13.42 -17.75
C TRP A 23 -12.17 13.57 -17.43
N SER A 24 -12.80 12.49 -16.97
CA SER A 24 -14.16 12.51 -16.46
C SER A 24 -14.20 12.09 -15.01
N GLY A 25 -15.03 12.74 -14.21
CA GLY A 25 -15.25 12.33 -12.83
C GLY A 25 -16.01 11.02 -12.74
N LEU A 26 -15.69 10.21 -11.74
CA LEU A 26 -16.49 9.03 -11.37
C LEU A 26 -17.63 9.48 -10.45
N SER A 27 -18.75 9.93 -11.05
CA SER A 27 -19.87 10.55 -10.33
C SER A 27 -19.40 11.80 -9.55
N TYR A 28 -19.92 12.05 -8.34
CA TYR A 28 -19.50 13.17 -7.49
C TYR A 28 -18.16 12.96 -6.77
N GLY A 29 -17.47 11.82 -7.02
CA GLY A 29 -16.18 11.52 -6.40
C GLY A 29 -16.26 11.29 -4.89
N MET A 30 -15.13 11.54 -4.22
CA MET A 30 -14.99 11.43 -2.76
C MET A 30 -14.99 12.82 -2.12
N ASP A 31 -15.47 12.91 -0.88
CA ASP A 31 -15.46 14.14 -0.09
C ASP A 31 -14.09 14.48 0.51
N ASN A 32 -13.12 13.56 0.46
CA ASN A 32 -11.76 13.75 0.96
C ASN A 32 -10.74 12.88 0.19
N TRP A 33 -9.50 12.82 0.65
CA TRP A 33 -8.37 12.19 -0.01
C TRP A 33 -8.56 10.69 -0.23
N VAL A 34 -8.18 10.23 -1.42
CA VAL A 34 -8.02 8.82 -1.77
C VAL A 34 -6.53 8.50 -1.69
N HIS A 35 -6.15 7.55 -0.83
CA HIS A 35 -4.78 7.13 -0.62
C HIS A 35 -4.42 5.89 -1.45
N ALA A 36 -5.37 4.99 -1.64
CA ALA A 36 -5.14 3.72 -2.32
C ALA A 36 -6.28 3.37 -3.29
N LEU A 37 -5.90 2.77 -4.41
CA LEU A 37 -6.81 2.21 -5.40
C LEU A 37 -6.37 0.79 -5.75
N THR A 38 -7.33 -0.11 -5.92
CA THR A 38 -7.09 -1.46 -6.45
C THR A 38 -8.31 -1.98 -7.19
N VAL A 39 -8.16 -3.04 -7.96
CA VAL A 39 -9.30 -3.75 -8.58
C VAL A 39 -9.53 -5.05 -7.83
N TYR A 40 -10.76 -5.27 -7.37
CA TYR A 40 -11.17 -6.49 -6.70
C TYR A 40 -12.45 -7.01 -7.33
N LYS A 41 -12.42 -8.25 -7.84
CA LYS A 41 -13.55 -8.92 -8.53
C LYS A 41 -14.20 -8.06 -9.65
N GLY A 42 -13.37 -7.31 -10.39
CA GLY A 42 -13.82 -6.46 -11.50
C GLY A 42 -14.36 -5.09 -11.08
N GLU A 43 -14.42 -4.77 -9.79
CA GLU A 43 -14.82 -3.46 -9.27
C GLU A 43 -13.58 -2.65 -8.84
N LEU A 44 -13.60 -1.33 -9.04
CA LEU A 44 -12.58 -0.44 -8.51
C LEU A 44 -12.86 -0.20 -7.02
N ILE A 45 -11.84 -0.42 -6.19
CA ILE A 45 -11.90 -0.16 -4.75
C ILE A 45 -11.03 1.06 -4.46
N ALA A 46 -11.60 2.01 -3.73
CA ALA A 46 -10.91 3.19 -3.21
C ALA A 46 -10.84 3.13 -1.70
N GLY A 47 -9.67 3.38 -1.14
CA GLY A 47 -9.42 3.59 0.29
C GLY A 47 -8.83 4.97 0.54
N GLY A 48 -9.11 5.58 1.68
CA GLY A 48 -8.61 6.92 1.98
C GLY A 48 -9.17 7.53 3.24
N GLN A 49 -9.27 8.87 3.26
CA GLN A 49 -9.73 9.68 4.39
C GLN A 49 -11.20 10.11 4.25
N PHE A 50 -11.86 9.73 3.18
CA PHE A 50 -13.21 10.13 2.86
C PHE A 50 -14.26 9.43 3.72
N THR A 51 -15.40 10.09 3.92
CA THR A 51 -16.58 9.51 4.59
C THR A 51 -17.79 9.41 3.66
N ASN A 52 -17.70 10.00 2.45
CA ASN A 52 -18.69 9.86 1.40
C ASN A 52 -18.02 9.58 0.06
N ALA A 53 -18.66 8.71 -0.74
CA ALA A 53 -18.28 8.38 -2.09
C ALA A 53 -19.48 8.48 -3.03
N GLY A 54 -19.39 9.32 -4.07
CA GLY A 54 -20.49 9.54 -5.01
C GLY A 54 -21.80 10.07 -4.38
N GLY A 55 -21.70 10.73 -3.22
CA GLY A 55 -22.85 11.25 -2.48
C GLY A 55 -23.50 10.25 -1.52
N VAL A 56 -22.94 9.04 -1.36
CA VAL A 56 -23.41 8.06 -0.37
C VAL A 56 -22.39 7.90 0.77
N PRO A 57 -22.83 7.69 2.02
CA PRO A 57 -21.93 7.40 3.13
C PRO A 57 -21.07 6.18 2.87
N ALA A 58 -19.75 6.32 3.03
CA ALA A 58 -18.76 5.26 2.86
C ALA A 58 -17.56 5.54 3.77
N ASN A 59 -17.44 4.78 4.84
CA ASN A 59 -16.43 5.00 5.87
C ASN A 59 -15.07 4.51 5.40
N TYR A 60 -14.24 5.42 4.84
CA TYR A 60 -12.84 5.27 4.45
C TYR A 60 -12.56 4.25 3.35
N ILE A 61 -13.59 3.52 2.87
CA ILE A 61 -13.46 2.55 1.78
C ILE A 61 -14.77 2.41 1.00
N ALA A 62 -14.65 2.43 -0.34
CA ALA A 62 -15.79 2.32 -1.24
C ALA A 62 -15.44 1.49 -2.47
N ARG A 63 -16.46 0.97 -3.17
CA ARG A 63 -16.33 0.28 -4.44
C ARG A 63 -17.15 0.97 -5.53
N TRP A 64 -16.61 0.95 -6.75
CA TRP A 64 -17.23 1.44 -7.97
C TRP A 64 -17.52 0.28 -8.91
N ASN A 65 -18.77 0.12 -9.28
CA ASN A 65 -19.22 -0.99 -10.15
C ASN A 65 -19.26 -0.64 -11.65
N GLY A 66 -18.70 0.50 -12.04
CA GLY A 66 -18.77 1.05 -13.40
C GLY A 66 -19.86 2.14 -13.57
N ILE A 67 -20.81 2.27 -12.64
CA ILE A 67 -21.94 3.18 -12.70
C ILE A 67 -22.02 4.07 -11.45
N SER A 68 -21.85 3.47 -10.26
CA SER A 68 -22.04 4.18 -8.98
C SER A 68 -21.08 3.67 -7.91
N TRP A 69 -20.80 4.54 -6.94
CA TRP A 69 -20.10 4.19 -5.72
C TRP A 69 -21.05 3.53 -4.70
N SER A 70 -20.52 2.61 -3.93
CA SER A 70 -21.20 2.01 -2.78
C SER A 70 -20.19 1.68 -1.67
N PRO A 71 -20.60 1.67 -0.39
CA PRO A 71 -19.74 1.30 0.72
C PRO A 71 -19.31 -0.19 0.63
N LEU A 72 -18.21 -0.53 1.29
CA LEU A 72 -17.75 -1.90 1.43
C LEU A 72 -18.05 -2.42 2.85
N GLY A 73 -19.24 -2.96 3.02
CA GLY A 73 -19.79 -3.27 4.36
C GLY A 73 -19.98 -2.00 5.19
N ALA A 74 -19.69 -2.05 6.49
CA ALA A 74 -19.71 -0.89 7.36
C ALA A 74 -18.42 -0.01 7.24
N GLY A 75 -17.45 -0.43 6.41
CA GLY A 75 -16.18 0.26 6.26
C GLY A 75 -15.24 0.06 7.46
N THR A 76 -14.39 1.04 7.69
CA THR A 76 -13.41 1.08 8.79
C THR A 76 -13.67 2.27 9.72
N ASN A 77 -13.08 2.29 10.92
CA ASN A 77 -13.23 3.41 11.85
C ASN A 77 -12.20 4.54 11.67
N ALA A 78 -11.23 4.36 10.76
CA ALA A 78 -10.23 5.36 10.40
C ALA A 78 -9.67 5.09 8.99
N GLU A 79 -8.74 5.92 8.56
CA GLU A 79 -8.18 5.96 7.21
C GLU A 79 -7.63 4.61 6.72
N VAL A 80 -7.89 4.31 5.44
CA VAL A 80 -7.30 3.21 4.69
C VAL A 80 -6.18 3.77 3.81
N ASP A 81 -4.94 3.45 4.17
CA ASP A 81 -3.74 3.97 3.48
C ASP A 81 -3.26 3.03 2.36
N ALA A 82 -3.56 1.72 2.44
CA ALA A 82 -3.08 0.73 1.50
C ALA A 82 -4.14 -0.34 1.18
N LEU A 83 -4.15 -0.79 -0.06
CA LEU A 83 -5.03 -1.85 -0.57
C LEU A 83 -4.24 -2.82 -1.45
N CYS A 84 -4.49 -4.12 -1.30
CA CYS A 84 -4.03 -5.13 -2.25
C CYS A 84 -5.01 -6.31 -2.31
N VAL A 85 -4.84 -7.17 -3.29
CA VAL A 85 -5.57 -8.46 -3.37
C VAL A 85 -4.61 -9.59 -3.04
N PHE A 86 -4.94 -10.38 -2.03
CA PHE A 86 -4.16 -11.53 -1.60
C PHE A 86 -5.05 -12.75 -1.42
N ASN A 87 -4.69 -13.88 -2.05
CA ASN A 87 -5.44 -15.14 -2.03
C ASN A 87 -6.93 -14.97 -2.35
N GLY A 88 -7.26 -14.11 -3.33
CA GLY A 88 -8.64 -13.86 -3.77
C GLY A 88 -9.48 -13.03 -2.80
N LYS A 89 -8.89 -12.47 -1.73
CA LYS A 89 -9.52 -11.54 -0.80
C LYS A 89 -8.91 -10.15 -0.97
N LEU A 90 -9.70 -9.09 -0.72
CA LEU A 90 -9.20 -7.74 -0.62
C LEU A 90 -8.59 -7.54 0.77
N VAL A 91 -7.39 -7.00 0.83
CA VAL A 91 -6.70 -6.62 2.07
C VAL A 91 -6.63 -5.10 2.14
N ALA A 92 -7.03 -4.55 3.27
CA ALA A 92 -6.88 -3.15 3.61
C ALA A 92 -5.92 -2.98 4.78
N GLY A 93 -5.04 -2.02 4.68
CA GLY A 93 -4.15 -1.56 5.74
C GLY A 93 -4.30 -0.06 5.95
N GLY A 94 -4.04 0.43 7.16
CA GLY A 94 -4.21 1.86 7.43
C GLY A 94 -4.04 2.19 8.90
N ARG A 95 -4.89 3.12 9.39
CA ARG A 95 -4.88 3.68 10.75
C ARG A 95 -5.99 3.13 11.63
N PHE A 96 -6.82 2.26 11.07
CA PHE A 96 -8.03 1.77 11.70
C PHE A 96 -7.77 0.64 12.70
N THR A 97 -8.60 0.60 13.72
CA THR A 97 -8.63 -0.44 14.76
C THR A 97 -9.96 -1.20 14.76
N SER A 98 -10.85 -0.90 13.81
CA SER A 98 -12.09 -1.65 13.58
C SER A 98 -12.42 -1.66 12.09
N ALA A 99 -12.87 -2.80 11.58
CA ALA A 99 -13.35 -2.98 10.22
C ALA A 99 -14.66 -3.79 10.25
N GLY A 100 -15.73 -3.29 9.62
CA GLY A 100 -17.02 -3.95 9.64
C GLY A 100 -17.64 -4.15 11.03
N GLY A 101 -17.20 -3.39 12.03
CA GLY A 101 -17.65 -3.49 13.42
C GLY A 101 -16.88 -4.50 14.28
N ILE A 102 -15.88 -5.22 13.74
CA ILE A 102 -14.98 -6.08 14.52
C ILE A 102 -13.67 -5.34 14.85
N GLU A 103 -13.07 -5.67 15.99
CA GLU A 103 -11.75 -5.15 16.34
C GLU A 103 -10.66 -5.79 15.48
N VAL A 104 -9.74 -4.98 14.99
CA VAL A 104 -8.58 -5.38 14.19
C VAL A 104 -7.40 -4.49 14.51
N ASN A 105 -6.17 -4.89 14.16
CA ASN A 105 -4.97 -4.12 14.43
C ASN A 105 -4.34 -3.64 13.11
N PHE A 106 -4.83 -2.47 12.59
CA PHE A 106 -4.30 -1.74 11.44
C PHE A 106 -4.33 -2.46 10.10
N ILE A 107 -4.84 -3.70 10.05
CA ILE A 107 -4.98 -4.50 8.84
C ILE A 107 -6.20 -5.42 8.97
N SER A 108 -6.93 -5.61 7.87
CA SER A 108 -8.07 -6.52 7.81
C SER A 108 -8.25 -7.03 6.38
N GLN A 109 -8.98 -8.12 6.23
CA GLN A 109 -9.33 -8.63 4.91
C GLN A 109 -10.85 -8.73 4.73
N TRP A 110 -11.28 -8.47 3.49
CA TRP A 110 -12.66 -8.59 3.04
C TRP A 110 -12.82 -9.85 2.19
N ASN A 111 -13.71 -10.74 2.58
CA ASN A 111 -13.93 -12.03 1.89
C ASN A 111 -14.95 -11.96 0.73
N GLY A 112 -15.55 -10.79 0.51
CA GLY A 112 -16.62 -10.54 -0.45
C GLY A 112 -17.97 -10.21 0.20
N THR A 113 -18.13 -10.51 1.50
CA THR A 113 -19.37 -10.26 2.27
C THR A 113 -19.11 -9.57 3.61
N SER A 114 -18.00 -9.87 4.26
CA SER A 114 -17.64 -9.34 5.58
C SER A 114 -16.13 -9.13 5.71
N TRP A 115 -15.77 -8.23 6.63
CA TRP A 115 -14.40 -8.07 7.12
C TRP A 115 -14.09 -9.16 8.14
N ASP A 116 -12.83 -9.58 8.23
CA ASP A 116 -12.35 -10.54 9.22
C ASP A 116 -10.93 -10.16 9.72
N ASP A 117 -10.54 -10.75 10.86
CA ASP A 117 -9.27 -10.56 11.55
C ASP A 117 -8.24 -11.68 11.30
N GLN A 118 -8.48 -12.54 10.30
CA GLN A 118 -7.68 -13.75 10.04
C GLN A 118 -6.21 -13.47 9.68
N LEU A 119 -5.88 -12.22 9.38
CA LEU A 119 -4.50 -11.81 9.12
C LEU A 119 -3.69 -11.61 10.41
N GLY A 120 -4.32 -11.61 11.59
CA GLY A 120 -3.66 -11.10 12.80
C GLY A 120 -3.48 -9.59 12.68
N GLY A 121 -2.45 -9.03 13.31
CA GLY A 121 -2.29 -7.58 13.33
C GLY A 121 -0.85 -7.11 13.43
N VAL A 122 -0.70 -5.81 13.26
CA VAL A 122 0.57 -5.11 13.44
C VAL A 122 0.42 -4.02 14.52
N GLY A 123 1.53 -3.59 15.09
CA GLY A 123 1.51 -2.70 16.27
C GLY A 123 1.21 -1.22 15.96
N SER A 124 1.11 -0.81 14.69
CA SER A 124 0.80 0.55 14.28
C SER A 124 0.42 0.61 12.80
N ILE A 125 0.33 1.78 12.22
CA ILE A 125 -0.13 2.11 10.87
C ILE A 125 0.54 1.24 9.79
N VAL A 126 -0.29 0.66 8.91
CA VAL A 126 0.14 0.03 7.66
C VAL A 126 0.01 1.05 6.52
N ALA A 127 1.15 1.50 5.99
CA ALA A 127 1.20 2.49 4.92
C ALA A 127 1.30 1.88 3.52
N ALA A 128 1.80 0.65 3.41
CA ALA A 128 1.98 -0.04 2.14
C ALA A 128 1.69 -1.54 2.24
N LEU A 129 1.05 -2.08 1.22
CA LEU A 129 0.76 -3.51 1.07
C LEU A 129 1.15 -3.98 -0.33
N THR A 130 1.72 -5.16 -0.42
CA THR A 130 1.97 -5.85 -1.70
C THR A 130 1.99 -7.37 -1.51
N VAL A 131 2.02 -8.10 -2.62
CA VAL A 131 2.22 -9.56 -2.61
C VAL A 131 3.56 -9.86 -3.25
N TYR A 132 4.45 -10.51 -2.52
CA TYR A 132 5.76 -10.92 -2.98
C TYR A 132 5.98 -12.42 -2.76
N ASN A 133 6.34 -13.16 -3.82
CA ASN A 133 6.52 -14.62 -3.79
C ASN A 133 5.34 -15.34 -3.12
N ASN A 134 4.11 -14.98 -3.51
CA ASN A 134 2.85 -15.50 -2.98
C ASN A 134 2.65 -15.29 -1.46
N LYS A 135 3.32 -14.30 -0.89
CA LYS A 135 3.14 -13.89 0.52
C LYS A 135 2.71 -12.43 0.58
N LEU A 136 1.81 -12.13 1.50
CA LEU A 136 1.44 -10.75 1.79
C LEU A 136 2.61 -10.07 2.52
N VAL A 137 2.97 -8.88 2.08
CA VAL A 137 3.97 -8.01 2.71
C VAL A 137 3.31 -6.71 3.10
N ALA A 138 3.52 -6.32 4.35
CA ALA A 138 3.09 -5.05 4.91
C ALA A 138 4.30 -4.20 5.28
N GLY A 139 4.26 -2.93 4.94
CA GLY A 139 5.20 -1.90 5.36
C GLY A 139 4.47 -0.75 6.03
N GLY A 140 5.13 -0.05 6.97
CA GLY A 140 4.47 1.06 7.64
C GLY A 140 5.29 1.65 8.80
N TYR A 141 4.57 2.00 9.86
CA TYR A 141 5.11 2.66 11.06
C TYR A 141 5.23 1.70 12.26
N PHE A 142 4.99 0.42 12.05
CA PHE A 142 4.93 -0.57 13.11
C PHE A 142 6.30 -1.20 13.38
N ALA A 143 6.68 -1.29 14.65
CA ALA A 143 7.88 -1.99 15.08
C ALA A 143 7.64 -3.49 15.32
N ASN A 144 6.38 -3.86 15.63
CA ASN A 144 5.98 -5.22 15.98
C ASN A 144 4.81 -5.70 15.11
N ALA A 145 4.72 -7.02 14.91
CA ALA A 145 3.58 -7.70 14.32
C ALA A 145 3.40 -9.04 15.04
N ASP A 146 2.15 -9.42 15.39
CA ASP A 146 1.84 -10.58 16.25
C ASP A 146 2.79 -10.63 17.47
N ASP A 147 3.00 -9.47 18.13
CA ASP A 147 3.89 -9.28 19.30
C ASP A 147 5.38 -9.60 19.06
N GLN A 148 5.80 -9.81 17.81
CA GLN A 148 7.19 -10.03 17.44
C GLN A 148 7.82 -8.78 16.80
N PRO A 149 9.09 -8.46 17.10
CA PRO A 149 9.81 -7.37 16.45
C PRO A 149 9.98 -7.63 14.94
N VAL A 150 9.53 -6.67 14.10
CA VAL A 150 9.63 -6.79 12.64
C VAL A 150 10.25 -5.57 11.96
N ASN A 151 10.39 -4.46 12.71
CA ASN A 151 11.05 -3.23 12.27
C ASN A 151 10.52 -2.70 10.94
N TYR A 152 9.25 -2.25 10.95
CA TYR A 152 8.58 -1.49 9.89
C TYR A 152 8.23 -2.24 8.60
N ILE A 153 8.62 -3.53 8.48
CA ILE A 153 8.24 -4.39 7.36
C ILE A 153 8.11 -5.84 7.80
N ALA A 154 7.04 -6.48 7.38
CA ALA A 154 6.76 -7.88 7.73
C ALA A 154 6.13 -8.63 6.56
N THR A 155 6.33 -9.94 6.52
CA THR A 155 5.67 -10.86 5.60
C THR A 155 4.76 -11.81 6.35
N ARG A 156 3.57 -12.07 5.79
CA ARG A 156 2.60 -13.03 6.35
C ARG A 156 2.93 -14.45 5.89
N VAL A 157 3.07 -15.34 6.84
CA VAL A 157 3.27 -16.78 6.64
C VAL A 157 2.20 -17.60 7.37
N SER A 158 2.17 -18.91 7.24
CA SER A 158 1.15 -19.77 7.87
C SER A 158 1.09 -19.66 9.41
N GLY A 159 2.17 -19.25 10.06
CA GLY A 159 2.26 -19.13 11.52
C GLY A 159 2.12 -17.70 12.06
N GLY A 160 1.84 -16.69 11.21
CA GLY A 160 1.78 -15.30 11.66
C GLY A 160 2.61 -14.36 10.80
N TRP A 161 2.86 -13.15 11.32
CA TRP A 161 3.76 -12.18 10.70
C TRP A 161 5.21 -12.49 11.07
N GLN A 162 6.12 -12.31 10.13
CA GLN A 162 7.55 -12.50 10.32
C GLN A 162 8.34 -11.31 9.80
N SER A 163 9.43 -11.00 10.49
CA SER A 163 10.41 -10.00 10.05
C SER A 163 11.06 -10.41 8.72
N MET A 164 11.35 -9.42 7.89
CA MET A 164 12.08 -9.59 6.63
C MET A 164 13.52 -9.12 6.81
N GLY A 165 14.45 -10.08 7.10
CA GLY A 165 15.87 -9.82 7.16
C GLY A 165 16.29 -8.72 8.15
N GLY A 166 15.63 -8.61 9.31
CA GLY A 166 15.90 -7.59 10.32
C GLY A 166 15.16 -6.26 10.10
N GLY A 167 14.46 -6.10 8.98
CA GLY A 167 13.63 -4.90 8.69
C GLY A 167 14.41 -3.66 8.35
N MET A 168 13.76 -2.50 8.54
CA MET A 168 14.33 -1.18 8.26
C MET A 168 14.83 -0.54 9.55
N GLY A 169 15.85 0.32 9.43
CA GLY A 169 16.46 1.02 10.56
C GLY A 169 16.83 2.46 10.26
N GLY A 170 17.43 3.12 11.25
CA GLY A 170 17.71 4.55 11.25
C GLY A 170 16.81 5.26 12.24
N SER A 171 16.77 6.60 12.18
CA SER A 171 16.05 7.42 13.16
C SER A 171 14.54 7.18 13.19
N GLN A 172 13.96 6.67 12.11
CA GLN A 172 12.49 6.46 11.98
C GLN A 172 12.07 5.12 11.36
N GLY A 173 12.87 4.50 10.47
CA GLY A 173 12.64 3.17 9.92
C GLY A 173 11.39 2.96 9.05
N GLN A 174 10.59 3.99 8.76
CA GLN A 174 9.25 3.89 8.16
C GLN A 174 9.30 3.42 6.70
N VAL A 175 8.44 2.45 6.34
CA VAL A 175 8.21 2.01 4.96
C VAL A 175 6.90 2.61 4.46
N MET A 176 6.97 3.45 3.42
CA MET A 176 5.82 4.16 2.86
C MET A 176 5.37 3.62 1.51
N ALA A 177 6.27 2.95 0.79
CA ALA A 177 5.96 2.34 -0.49
C ALA A 177 6.62 0.97 -0.63
N LEU A 178 5.88 0.06 -1.22
CA LEU A 178 6.34 -1.26 -1.64
C LEU A 178 6.07 -1.43 -3.13
N GLY A 179 7.05 -1.98 -3.84
CA GLY A 179 6.96 -2.21 -5.28
C GLY A 179 7.80 -3.41 -5.68
N HIS A 180 7.87 -3.65 -6.98
CA HIS A 180 8.69 -4.71 -7.56
C HIS A 180 9.65 -4.10 -8.58
N TYR A 181 10.83 -4.70 -8.73
CA TYR A 181 11.74 -4.40 -9.82
C TYR A 181 12.47 -5.67 -10.23
N GLY A 182 12.19 -6.16 -11.42
CA GLY A 182 12.56 -7.52 -11.80
C GLY A 182 11.92 -8.54 -10.87
N SER A 183 12.73 -9.40 -10.28
CA SER A 183 12.30 -10.39 -9.27
C SER A 183 12.38 -9.88 -7.83
N ASP A 184 12.92 -8.67 -7.61
CA ASP A 184 13.16 -8.14 -6.28
C ASP A 184 11.96 -7.35 -5.76
N LEU A 185 11.71 -7.43 -4.46
CA LEU A 185 10.82 -6.51 -3.77
C LEU A 185 11.58 -5.21 -3.47
N ILE A 186 10.96 -4.08 -3.73
CA ILE A 186 11.51 -2.77 -3.39
C ILE A 186 10.71 -2.20 -2.23
N ALA A 187 11.41 -1.78 -1.19
CA ALA A 187 10.87 -1.00 -0.09
C ALA A 187 11.45 0.40 -0.13
N ALA A 188 10.59 1.39 0.03
CA ALA A 188 11.01 2.79 0.08
C ALA A 188 10.24 3.56 1.16
N GLY A 189 10.83 4.65 1.65
CA GLY A 189 10.23 5.42 2.74
C GLY A 189 11.22 6.34 3.44
N PHE A 190 11.16 6.37 4.77
CA PHE A 190 12.03 7.18 5.62
C PHE A 190 12.89 6.28 6.51
N PHE A 191 13.94 5.73 5.96
CA PHE A 191 14.92 4.88 6.65
C PHE A 191 16.33 5.13 6.09
N THR A 192 17.35 4.78 6.87
CA THR A 192 18.76 4.90 6.46
C THR A 192 19.51 3.57 6.47
N SER A 193 18.83 2.49 6.84
CA SER A 193 19.37 1.13 6.76
C SER A 193 18.28 0.10 6.49
N ALA A 194 18.65 -1.01 5.87
CA ALA A 194 17.79 -2.15 5.62
C ALA A 194 18.55 -3.43 5.93
N GLY A 195 18.01 -4.31 6.78
CA GLY A 195 18.69 -5.53 7.21
C GLY A 195 20.05 -5.30 7.88
N GLY A 196 20.24 -4.14 8.51
CA GLY A 196 21.50 -3.76 9.16
C GLY A 196 22.56 -3.17 8.21
N VAL A 197 22.30 -3.09 6.88
CA VAL A 197 23.22 -2.44 5.94
C VAL A 197 22.73 -1.01 5.60
N PRO A 198 23.64 -0.05 5.37
CA PRO A 198 23.27 1.31 4.96
C PRO A 198 22.45 1.28 3.66
N ALA A 199 21.29 1.95 3.67
CA ALA A 199 20.39 2.07 2.53
C ALA A 199 19.55 3.35 2.69
N ASN A 200 19.77 4.34 1.85
CA ASN A 200 19.15 5.66 1.96
C ASN A 200 17.77 5.67 1.28
N HIS A 201 16.70 5.58 2.07
CA HIS A 201 15.29 5.75 1.67
C HIS A 201 14.74 4.76 0.65
N ILE A 202 15.58 3.86 0.11
CA ILE A 202 15.19 2.80 -0.82
C ILE A 202 16.12 1.60 -0.69
N ALA A 203 15.55 0.39 -0.68
CA ALA A 203 16.28 -0.87 -0.60
C ALA A 203 15.58 -1.96 -1.41
N LYS A 204 16.33 -2.97 -1.84
CA LYS A 204 15.79 -4.14 -2.51
C LYS A 204 16.01 -5.41 -1.69
N TRP A 205 15.00 -6.29 -1.74
CA TRP A 205 14.98 -7.61 -1.12
C TRP A 205 14.99 -8.69 -2.20
N ASN A 206 15.99 -9.56 -2.19
CA ASN A 206 16.15 -10.61 -3.21
C ASN A 206 15.48 -11.95 -2.83
N GLY A 207 14.72 -11.97 -1.74
CA GLY A 207 14.12 -13.18 -1.18
C GLY A 207 14.83 -13.68 0.07
N THR A 208 16.09 -13.26 0.33
CA THR A 208 16.91 -13.69 1.47
C THR A 208 17.55 -12.54 2.24
N SER A 209 17.94 -11.47 1.58
CA SER A 209 18.65 -10.35 2.19
C SER A 209 18.29 -9.02 1.55
N TRP A 210 18.40 -7.94 2.34
CA TRP A 210 18.32 -6.56 1.89
C TRP A 210 19.65 -6.09 1.32
N SER A 211 19.57 -5.21 0.34
CA SER A 211 20.72 -4.46 -0.19
C SER A 211 20.25 -3.05 -0.64
N PRO A 212 21.14 -2.05 -0.62
CA PRO A 212 20.81 -0.73 -1.14
C PRO A 212 20.51 -0.79 -2.65
N LEU A 213 19.71 0.16 -3.11
CA LEU A 213 19.48 0.40 -4.54
C LEU A 213 20.33 1.60 -4.99
N GLY A 214 21.48 1.31 -5.60
CA GLY A 214 22.47 2.34 -5.97
C GLY A 214 22.96 3.10 -4.74
N SER A 215 23.16 4.42 -4.86
CA SER A 215 23.50 5.32 -3.76
C SER A 215 22.27 5.74 -2.91
N GLY A 216 21.08 5.26 -3.30
CA GLY A 216 19.82 5.60 -2.65
C GLY A 216 19.21 6.91 -3.14
N ILE A 217 18.33 7.45 -2.33
CA ILE A 217 17.55 8.66 -2.58
C ILE A 217 17.78 9.66 -1.44
N SER A 218 17.80 10.96 -1.73
CA SER A 218 18.25 11.99 -0.75
C SER A 218 17.23 12.25 0.37
N ASN A 219 15.97 11.84 0.23
CA ASN A 219 14.91 12.04 1.23
C ASN A 219 13.73 11.07 1.01
N ILE A 220 12.64 11.28 1.72
CA ILE A 220 11.47 10.40 1.79
C ILE A 220 10.89 10.06 0.41
N VAL A 221 10.64 8.77 0.19
CA VAL A 221 9.91 8.24 -0.96
C VAL A 221 8.50 7.84 -0.52
N TYR A 222 7.48 8.40 -1.16
CA TYR A 222 6.07 8.12 -0.86
C TYR A 222 5.42 7.10 -1.79
N SER A 223 5.93 6.97 -3.02
CA SER A 223 5.32 6.09 -4.01
C SER A 223 6.35 5.45 -4.92
N LEU A 224 6.05 4.24 -5.36
CA LEU A 224 6.81 3.47 -6.33
C LEU A 224 5.88 2.94 -7.41
N THR A 225 6.34 2.94 -8.65
CA THR A 225 5.68 2.27 -9.77
C THR A 225 6.71 1.79 -10.78
N GLN A 226 6.29 0.94 -11.71
CA GLN A 226 7.10 0.58 -12.87
C GLN A 226 6.52 1.21 -14.13
N TYR A 227 7.40 1.71 -14.98
CA TYR A 227 7.06 2.22 -16.30
C TYR A 227 8.13 1.81 -17.31
N ASN A 228 7.73 1.12 -18.37
CA ASN A 228 8.63 0.61 -19.43
C ASN A 228 9.84 -0.19 -18.91
N GLY A 229 9.65 -0.98 -17.84
CA GLY A 229 10.72 -1.77 -17.22
C GLY A 229 11.63 -0.98 -16.27
N GLU A 230 11.39 0.31 -16.09
CA GLU A 230 12.12 1.16 -15.15
C GLU A 230 11.34 1.33 -13.84
N LEU A 231 12.07 1.46 -12.72
CA LEU A 231 11.49 1.79 -11.43
C LEU A 231 11.37 3.31 -11.30
N ILE A 232 10.15 3.78 -11.05
CA ILE A 232 9.85 5.19 -10.85
C ILE A 232 9.51 5.44 -9.39
N ALA A 233 10.15 6.44 -8.79
CA ALA A 233 9.91 6.86 -7.41
C ALA A 233 9.38 8.29 -7.36
N GLY A 234 8.42 8.53 -6.47
CA GLY A 234 7.88 9.86 -6.15
C GLY A 234 7.99 10.16 -4.67
N GLY A 235 8.34 11.39 -4.29
CA GLY A 235 8.52 11.75 -2.90
C GLY A 235 9.09 13.15 -2.67
N LEU A 236 9.56 13.39 -1.45
CA LEU A 236 10.19 14.64 -1.00
C LEU A 236 11.71 14.56 -1.14
N PHE A 237 12.24 14.36 -2.32
CA PHE A 237 13.67 14.25 -2.53
C PHE A 237 14.13 15.15 -3.69
N LEU A 238 15.39 15.53 -3.67
CA LEU A 238 16.01 16.40 -4.67
C LEU A 238 16.96 15.64 -5.59
N SER A 239 17.43 14.45 -5.17
CA SER A 239 18.32 13.62 -5.97
C SER A 239 18.09 12.14 -5.73
N ALA A 240 18.35 11.33 -6.76
CA ALA A 240 18.29 9.88 -6.74
C ALA A 240 19.53 9.32 -7.48
N GLY A 241 20.12 8.22 -6.96
CA GLY A 241 21.27 7.58 -7.59
C GLY A 241 22.57 8.42 -7.58
N GLY A 242 22.61 9.53 -6.84
CA GLY A 242 23.77 10.42 -6.76
C GLY A 242 23.82 11.48 -7.85
N VAL A 243 22.72 11.72 -8.57
CA VAL A 243 22.54 12.80 -9.56
C VAL A 243 21.41 13.71 -9.16
#